data_a52419d91c25cc9647447a1e2945b372
#
_entry.id   a52419d91c25cc9647447a1e2945b372
#
_cell.length_a   1.000
_cell.length_b   1.000
_cell.length_c   1.000
_cell.angle_alpha   90.00
_cell.angle_beta   90.00
_cell.angle_gamma   90.00
#
_symmetry.space_group_name_H-M   'P 1'
#
loop_
_entity.id
_entity.type
_entity.pdbx_description
1 polymer ?
#
loop_
_entity_poly.entity_id
_entity_poly.type
_entity_poly.pdbx_seq_one_letter_code
_entity_poly.pdbx_strand_id
1 'polypeptide(L)'
;MPCKKHLPPVFLVAMVSAFLCLPRLTVAQEVATPDQRKVVAENLLREGIVGAPDKEVIVSRVSFPPHTTLPWHWHPGEEIFYVIEGAVTLSRRGLPDTAASAGQVLKIAPKTIHTGQTAGEGAELVIFRVHVAGEPERYLVD
;
A
#
# COMPACT_ATOMS: atom_id res chain seq x y z
N MET A 1 -16.54 -50.22 81.63
CA MET A 1 -15.23 -49.59 81.36
C MET A 1 -15.21 -49.19 79.88
N PRO A 2 -15.28 -47.91 79.52
CA PRO A 2 -15.25 -47.48 78.12
C PRO A 2 -13.81 -47.18 77.66
N CYS A 3 -13.47 -47.74 76.55
CA CYS A 3 -12.21 -47.57 75.84
C CYS A 3 -12.19 -46.20 75.11
N LYS A 4 -11.24 -45.31 75.49
CA LYS A 4 -11.02 -44.04 74.82
C LYS A 4 -10.18 -44.25 73.58
N LYS A 5 -10.76 -43.99 72.40
CA LYS A 5 -10.04 -43.93 71.14
C LYS A 5 -9.41 -42.53 70.98
N HIS A 6 -8.07 -42.46 70.88
CA HIS A 6 -7.35 -41.28 70.54
C HIS A 6 -7.36 -41.10 69.03
N LEU A 7 -7.85 -39.93 68.52
CA LEU A 7 -7.65 -39.48 67.14
C LEU A 7 -6.34 -38.74 67.07
N PRO A 8 -5.57 -38.94 65.97
CA PRO A 8 -4.37 -38.15 65.71
C PRO A 8 -4.73 -36.77 65.13
N PRO A 9 -3.86 -35.74 65.31
CA PRO A 9 -4.11 -34.39 64.79
C PRO A 9 -3.94 -34.37 63.30
N VAL A 10 -4.93 -33.75 62.61
CA VAL A 10 -4.85 -33.46 61.18
C VAL A 10 -3.96 -32.22 61.00
N PHE A 11 -2.82 -32.41 60.38
CA PHE A 11 -1.98 -31.28 59.93
C PHE A 11 -2.58 -30.68 58.67
N LEU A 12 -3.09 -29.47 58.78
CA LEU A 12 -3.58 -28.66 57.67
C LEU A 12 -2.37 -28.05 56.95
N VAL A 13 -1.96 -28.61 55.80
CA VAL A 13 -0.91 -28.02 54.95
C VAL A 13 -1.58 -26.92 54.12
N ALA A 14 -1.28 -25.68 54.48
CA ALA A 14 -1.68 -24.51 53.67
C ALA A 14 -0.77 -24.45 52.42
N MET A 15 -1.29 -24.81 51.29
CA MET A 15 -0.67 -24.54 49.98
C MET A 15 -0.79 -23.05 49.66
N VAL A 16 0.33 -22.33 49.81
CA VAL A 16 0.44 -20.97 49.30
C VAL A 16 0.74 -21.05 47.81
N SER A 17 -0.32 -20.84 46.97
CA SER A 17 -0.17 -20.70 45.53
C SER A 17 0.42 -19.32 45.23
N ALA A 18 1.74 -19.27 44.97
CA ALA A 18 2.38 -18.09 44.45
C ALA A 18 1.96 -17.88 42.99
N PHE A 19 1.03 -16.94 42.74
CA PHE A 19 0.71 -16.47 41.41
C PHE A 19 1.89 -15.67 40.87
N LEU A 20 2.69 -16.31 40.00
CA LEU A 20 3.71 -15.60 39.21
C LEU A 20 2.99 -14.69 38.21
N CYS A 21 2.92 -13.40 38.54
CA CYS A 21 2.45 -12.37 37.61
C CYS A 21 3.58 -12.11 36.59
N LEU A 22 3.57 -12.82 35.46
CA LEU A 22 4.47 -12.54 34.34
C LEU A 22 4.05 -11.22 33.70
N PRO A 23 4.97 -10.25 33.54
CA PRO A 23 4.67 -9.03 32.80
C PRO A 23 4.34 -9.41 31.35
N ARG A 24 3.12 -9.08 30.91
CA ARG A 24 2.77 -9.12 29.49
C ARG A 24 3.59 -8.03 28.78
N LEU A 25 4.59 -8.44 28.03
CA LEU A 25 5.24 -7.60 27.03
C LEU A 25 4.17 -7.26 25.98
N THR A 26 3.54 -6.11 26.12
CA THR A 26 2.78 -5.50 25.02
C THR A 26 3.79 -5.06 23.98
N VAL A 27 3.93 -5.84 22.91
CA VAL A 27 4.60 -5.37 21.70
C VAL A 27 3.74 -4.23 21.19
N ALA A 28 4.19 -3.00 21.41
CA ALA A 28 3.62 -1.83 20.76
C ALA A 28 3.82 -2.05 19.26
N GLN A 29 2.73 -2.27 18.54
CA GLN A 29 2.73 -2.27 17.08
C GLN A 29 3.08 -0.85 16.66
N GLU A 30 4.29 -0.67 16.13
CA GLU A 30 4.74 0.61 15.59
C GLU A 30 3.81 0.96 14.43
N VAL A 31 2.86 1.84 14.70
CA VAL A 31 2.00 2.42 13.66
C VAL A 31 2.93 3.30 12.82
N ALA A 32 3.30 2.81 11.64
CA ALA A 32 4.10 3.58 10.69
C ALA A 32 3.45 4.96 10.49
N THR A 33 4.22 6.00 10.77
CA THR A 33 3.79 7.38 10.60
C THR A 33 3.44 7.63 9.12
N PRO A 34 2.48 8.53 8.80
CA PRO A 34 2.04 8.80 7.42
C PRO A 34 3.17 9.12 6.44
N ASP A 35 4.30 9.61 6.92
CA ASP A 35 5.48 10.00 6.14
C ASP A 35 6.31 8.81 5.61
N GLN A 36 6.07 7.58 6.05
CA GLN A 36 6.75 6.38 5.55
C GLN A 36 5.99 5.68 4.41
N ARG A 37 4.80 6.12 4.06
CA ARG A 37 3.98 5.53 3.00
C ARG A 37 4.21 6.26 1.69
N LYS A 38 5.28 5.92 1.00
CA LYS A 38 5.57 6.45 -0.34
C LYS A 38 5.02 5.53 -1.41
N VAL A 39 4.52 6.13 -2.51
CA VAL A 39 4.25 5.36 -3.72
C VAL A 39 5.56 4.77 -4.21
N VAL A 40 5.55 3.46 -4.44
CA VAL A 40 6.69 2.71 -4.98
C VAL A 40 6.38 2.37 -6.43
N ALA A 41 7.28 2.73 -7.33
CA ALA A 41 7.21 2.38 -8.74
C ALA A 41 8.45 1.54 -9.12
N GLU A 42 8.22 0.41 -9.72
CA GLU A 42 9.23 -0.49 -10.26
C GLU A 42 9.05 -0.60 -11.79
N ASN A 43 10.08 -0.26 -12.57
CA ASN A 43 10.06 -0.44 -14.01
C ASN A 43 10.36 -1.90 -14.34
N LEU A 44 9.37 -2.60 -14.90
CA LEU A 44 9.46 -4.00 -15.30
C LEU A 44 10.02 -4.14 -16.72
N LEU A 45 9.77 -3.15 -17.57
CA LEU A 45 10.25 -3.10 -18.95
C LEU A 45 10.49 -1.65 -19.36
N ARG A 46 11.56 -1.42 -20.12
CA ARG A 46 11.79 -0.17 -20.85
C ARG A 46 12.55 -0.51 -22.15
N GLU A 47 11.87 -0.40 -23.28
CA GLU A 47 12.44 -0.76 -24.59
C GLU A 47 11.92 0.16 -25.70
N GLY A 48 12.74 0.35 -26.72
CA GLY A 48 12.33 1.06 -27.94
C GLY A 48 11.26 0.29 -28.72
N ILE A 49 10.42 1.02 -29.45
CA ILE A 49 9.37 0.42 -30.28
C ILE A 49 9.88 0.23 -31.72
N VAL A 50 9.79 -1.02 -32.23
CA VAL A 50 10.17 -1.33 -33.61
C VAL A 50 9.27 -0.53 -34.57
N GLY A 51 9.89 0.22 -35.48
CA GLY A 51 9.17 1.08 -36.43
C GLY A 51 8.81 2.48 -35.89
N ALA A 52 9.14 2.79 -34.64
CA ALA A 52 8.94 4.10 -34.04
C ALA A 52 10.18 4.49 -33.20
N PRO A 53 11.30 4.88 -33.81
CA PRO A 53 12.59 5.07 -33.13
C PRO A 53 12.60 6.23 -32.14
N ASP A 54 11.64 7.15 -32.23
CA ASP A 54 11.41 8.25 -31.30
C ASP A 54 10.52 7.87 -30.09
N LYS A 55 10.12 6.59 -30.01
CA LYS A 55 9.23 6.08 -28.95
C LYS A 55 9.86 4.88 -28.22
N GLU A 56 9.48 4.77 -26.97
CA GLU A 56 9.77 3.62 -26.12
C GLU A 56 8.50 3.20 -25.36
N VAL A 57 8.42 1.94 -25.01
CA VAL A 57 7.43 1.44 -24.07
C VAL A 57 8.06 1.34 -22.68
N ILE A 58 7.35 1.82 -21.68
CA ILE A 58 7.70 1.65 -20.27
C ILE A 58 6.54 0.94 -19.60
N VAL A 59 6.83 -0.20 -18.96
CA VAL A 59 5.87 -0.92 -18.12
C VAL A 59 6.34 -0.85 -16.69
N SER A 60 5.49 -0.35 -15.81
CA SER A 60 5.81 -0.20 -14.40
C SER A 60 4.74 -0.86 -13.53
N ARG A 61 5.18 -1.51 -12.46
CA ARG A 61 4.33 -1.89 -11.34
C ARG A 61 4.36 -0.75 -10.32
N VAL A 62 3.19 -0.30 -9.88
CA VAL A 62 3.10 0.84 -8.97
C VAL A 62 2.19 0.50 -7.79
N SER A 63 2.73 0.60 -6.59
CA SER A 63 2.03 0.38 -5.33
C SER A 63 1.74 1.72 -4.67
N PHE A 64 0.46 1.97 -4.44
CA PHE A 64 -0.05 3.14 -3.74
C PHE A 64 -0.49 2.73 -2.33
N PRO A 65 0.15 3.24 -1.28
CA PRO A 65 -0.37 3.09 0.07
C PRO A 65 -1.77 3.73 0.23
N PRO A 66 -2.54 3.33 1.27
CA PRO A 66 -3.76 4.04 1.64
C PRO A 66 -3.53 5.54 1.88
N HIS A 67 -4.53 6.35 1.58
CA HIS A 67 -4.55 7.80 1.81
C HIS A 67 -3.36 8.55 1.20
N THR A 68 -2.97 8.17 0.01
CA THR A 68 -1.83 8.75 -0.71
C THR A 68 -2.29 9.54 -1.92
N THR A 69 -1.67 10.68 -2.17
CA THR A 69 -1.89 11.51 -3.35
C THR A 69 -0.55 11.82 -4.00
N LEU A 70 -0.44 11.58 -5.31
CA LEU A 70 0.74 11.96 -6.08
C LEU A 70 0.78 13.48 -6.29
N PRO A 71 1.98 14.08 -6.45
CA PRO A 71 2.08 15.43 -6.98
C PRO A 71 1.41 15.55 -8.36
N TRP A 72 0.84 16.71 -8.66
CA TRP A 72 0.34 17.00 -10.01
C TRP A 72 1.48 16.92 -11.02
N HIS A 73 1.22 16.23 -12.14
CA HIS A 73 2.23 16.00 -13.18
C HIS A 73 1.59 15.70 -14.52
N TRP A 74 2.41 15.61 -15.56
CA TRP A 74 2.03 15.13 -16.89
C TRP A 74 3.14 14.29 -17.49
N HIS A 75 2.81 13.50 -18.51
CA HIS A 75 3.73 12.67 -19.28
C HIS A 75 3.81 13.13 -20.73
N PRO A 76 5.00 13.06 -21.40
CA PRO A 76 5.14 13.41 -22.81
C PRO A 76 4.43 12.44 -23.75
N GLY A 77 4.19 11.20 -23.29
CA GLY A 77 3.49 10.15 -24.00
C GLY A 77 2.16 9.78 -23.38
N GLU A 78 1.50 8.78 -23.95
CA GLU A 78 0.27 8.21 -23.40
C GLU A 78 0.56 7.35 -22.20
N GLU A 79 -0.34 7.39 -21.21
CA GLU A 79 -0.33 6.47 -20.07
C GLU A 79 -1.63 5.66 -20.07
N ILE A 80 -1.49 4.35 -19.87
CA ILE A 80 -2.59 3.42 -19.68
C ILE A 80 -2.31 2.66 -18.40
N PHE A 81 -3.24 2.61 -17.47
CA PHE A 81 -3.06 1.81 -16.29
C PHE A 81 -4.20 0.81 -16.07
N TYR A 82 -3.84 -0.35 -15.58
CA TYR A 82 -4.73 -1.41 -15.14
C TYR A 82 -4.64 -1.55 -13.62
N VAL A 83 -5.77 -1.55 -12.93
CA VAL A 83 -5.83 -1.76 -11.49
C VAL A 83 -5.84 -3.25 -11.19
N ILE A 84 -4.80 -3.74 -10.51
CA ILE A 84 -4.70 -5.15 -10.07
C ILE A 84 -5.53 -5.35 -8.81
N GLU A 85 -5.37 -4.43 -7.83
CA GLU A 85 -5.98 -4.50 -6.51
C GLU A 85 -6.31 -3.10 -5.98
N GLY A 86 -7.33 -3.00 -5.14
CA GLY A 86 -7.77 -1.75 -4.53
C GLY A 86 -8.47 -0.81 -5.51
N ALA A 87 -8.35 0.49 -5.26
CA ALA A 87 -8.96 1.52 -6.08
C ALA A 87 -8.14 2.81 -6.10
N VAL A 88 -8.11 3.47 -7.26
CA VAL A 88 -7.46 4.77 -7.44
C VAL A 88 -8.44 5.76 -8.05
N THR A 89 -8.42 7.01 -7.59
CA THR A 89 -9.12 8.12 -8.21
C THR A 89 -8.12 8.92 -9.05
N LEU A 90 -8.41 9.04 -10.34
CA LEU A 90 -7.69 9.88 -11.29
C LEU A 90 -8.36 11.26 -11.34
N SER A 91 -7.65 12.29 -10.89
CA SER A 91 -8.05 13.68 -11.06
C SER A 91 -7.26 14.30 -12.21
N ARG A 92 -7.93 15.00 -13.12
CA ARG A 92 -7.35 15.66 -14.29
C ARG A 92 -7.76 17.13 -14.28
N ARG A 93 -6.81 18.04 -14.52
CA ARG A 93 -7.10 19.47 -14.49
C ARG A 93 -8.18 19.83 -15.52
N GLY A 94 -9.28 20.42 -15.05
CA GLY A 94 -10.41 20.82 -15.90
C GLY A 94 -11.39 19.72 -16.30
N LEU A 95 -11.25 18.51 -15.75
CA LEU A 95 -12.15 17.38 -16.01
C LEU A 95 -12.69 16.79 -14.70
N PRO A 96 -13.85 16.13 -14.73
CA PRO A 96 -14.34 15.38 -13.58
C PRO A 96 -13.38 14.26 -13.16
N ASP A 97 -13.31 13.99 -11.88
CA ASP A 97 -12.59 12.85 -11.32
C ASP A 97 -13.18 11.54 -11.84
N THR A 98 -12.30 10.57 -12.01
CA THR A 98 -12.69 9.22 -12.46
C THR A 98 -12.07 8.20 -11.53
N ALA A 99 -12.90 7.40 -10.88
CA ALA A 99 -12.43 6.28 -10.08
C ALA A 99 -12.24 5.03 -10.94
N ALA A 100 -11.22 4.24 -10.62
CA ALA A 100 -11.00 2.91 -11.16
C ALA A 100 -10.69 1.93 -10.03
N SER A 101 -11.34 0.76 -10.06
CA SER A 101 -11.16 -0.33 -9.12
C SER A 101 -10.51 -1.53 -9.82
N ALA A 102 -10.15 -2.56 -9.04
CA ALA A 102 -9.56 -3.80 -9.56
C ALA A 102 -10.29 -4.34 -10.80
N GLY A 103 -9.54 -4.70 -11.83
CA GLY A 103 -10.02 -5.15 -13.13
C GLY A 103 -10.32 -4.03 -14.13
N GLN A 104 -10.25 -2.76 -13.76
CA GLN A 104 -10.53 -1.63 -14.65
C GLN A 104 -9.26 -1.03 -15.24
N VAL A 105 -9.43 -0.45 -16.44
CA VAL A 105 -8.39 0.25 -17.19
C VAL A 105 -8.79 1.70 -17.38
N LEU A 106 -7.86 2.63 -17.19
CA LEU A 106 -8.00 4.02 -17.63
C LEU A 106 -6.83 4.41 -18.53
N LYS A 107 -7.12 5.38 -19.41
CA LYS A 107 -6.14 5.97 -20.32
C LYS A 107 -6.02 7.47 -20.05
N ILE A 108 -4.80 7.97 -20.07
CA ILE A 108 -4.45 9.38 -19.93
C ILE A 108 -3.74 9.81 -21.21
N ALA A 109 -4.27 10.84 -21.86
CA ALA A 109 -3.65 11.38 -23.08
C ALA A 109 -2.34 12.12 -22.77
N PRO A 110 -1.42 12.23 -23.73
CA PRO A 110 -0.19 12.98 -23.56
C PRO A 110 -0.44 14.41 -23.04
N LYS A 111 0.47 14.89 -22.20
CA LYS A 111 0.46 16.26 -21.63
C LYS A 111 -0.78 16.61 -20.80
N THR A 112 -1.62 15.64 -20.46
CA THR A 112 -2.74 15.86 -19.54
C THR A 112 -2.19 16.01 -18.12
N ILE A 113 -2.45 17.17 -17.50
CA ILE A 113 -2.06 17.41 -16.10
C ILE A 113 -3.01 16.62 -15.19
N HIS A 114 -2.45 15.72 -14.38
CA HIS A 114 -3.23 14.82 -13.55
C HIS A 114 -2.53 14.42 -12.26
N THR A 115 -3.29 13.80 -11.37
CA THR A 115 -2.81 13.13 -10.16
C THR A 115 -3.62 11.86 -9.91
N GLY A 116 -3.00 10.88 -9.28
CA GLY A 116 -3.66 9.69 -8.75
C GLY A 116 -3.74 9.78 -7.22
N GLN A 117 -4.86 9.36 -6.66
CA GLN A 117 -5.06 9.33 -5.21
C GLN A 117 -5.78 8.06 -4.77
N THR A 118 -5.45 7.58 -3.58
CA THR A 118 -6.08 6.43 -2.95
C THR A 118 -6.81 6.81 -1.68
N ALA A 119 -7.90 6.10 -1.38
CA ALA A 119 -8.60 6.15 -0.10
C ALA A 119 -8.02 5.13 0.90
N GLY A 120 -8.85 4.52 1.73
CA GLY A 120 -8.45 3.65 2.84
C GLY A 120 -7.77 2.33 2.46
N GLU A 121 -7.93 1.85 1.23
CA GLU A 121 -7.41 0.54 0.82
C GLU A 121 -6.07 0.59 0.07
N GLY A 122 -5.70 1.75 -0.48
CA GLY A 122 -4.58 1.81 -1.40
C GLY A 122 -4.90 1.20 -2.77
N ALA A 123 -3.86 1.00 -3.60
CA ALA A 123 -4.02 0.35 -4.90
C ALA A 123 -2.70 -0.24 -5.41
N GLU A 124 -2.81 -1.31 -6.20
CA GLU A 124 -1.72 -1.89 -6.98
C GLU A 124 -2.06 -1.78 -8.47
N LEU A 125 -1.16 -1.20 -9.25
CA LEU A 125 -1.36 -0.91 -10.66
C LEU A 125 -0.26 -1.51 -11.52
N VAL A 126 -0.62 -1.89 -12.76
CA VAL A 126 0.36 -1.96 -13.86
C VAL A 126 0.11 -0.77 -14.79
N ILE A 127 1.16 -0.02 -15.04
CA ILE A 127 1.12 1.18 -15.87
C ILE A 127 1.95 0.93 -17.13
N PHE A 128 1.34 1.20 -18.29
CA PHE A 128 1.97 1.17 -19.60
C PHE A 128 2.07 2.59 -20.14
N ARG A 129 3.26 3.00 -20.57
CA ARG A 129 3.47 4.28 -21.23
C ARG A 129 4.03 4.08 -22.63
N VAL A 130 3.38 4.69 -23.61
CA VAL A 130 4.02 4.91 -24.92
C VAL A 130 4.72 6.25 -24.82
N HIS A 131 6.00 6.20 -24.50
CA HIS A 131 6.78 7.34 -24.06
C HIS A 131 7.62 7.92 -25.21
N VAL A 132 7.99 9.20 -25.10
CA VAL A 132 8.94 9.83 -26.03
C VAL A 132 10.35 9.48 -25.56
N ALA A 133 11.13 8.81 -26.41
CA ALA A 133 12.48 8.35 -26.07
C ALA A 133 13.37 9.54 -25.68
N GLY A 134 14.12 9.37 -24.57
CA GLY A 134 15.02 10.40 -24.06
C GLY A 134 14.41 11.52 -23.23
N GLU A 135 13.07 11.60 -23.15
CA GLU A 135 12.38 12.55 -22.29
C GLU A 135 12.28 12.03 -20.84
N PRO A 136 12.16 12.91 -19.83
CA PRO A 136 11.80 12.51 -18.47
C PRO A 136 10.46 11.77 -18.44
N GLU A 137 10.31 10.75 -17.61
CA GLU A 137 9.06 9.99 -17.52
C GLU A 137 7.86 10.84 -17.14
N ARG A 138 8.08 11.90 -16.35
CA ARG A 138 7.04 12.85 -15.95
C ARG A 138 7.62 14.23 -15.69
N TYR A 139 6.76 15.23 -15.83
CA TYR A 139 7.03 16.62 -15.48
C TYR A 139 6.09 17.03 -14.35
N LEU A 140 6.66 17.47 -13.23
CA LEU A 140 5.89 18.00 -12.10
C LEU A 140 5.33 19.38 -12.45
N VAL A 141 4.16 19.69 -11.91
CA VAL A 141 3.52 21.01 -12.01
C VAL A 141 3.07 21.46 -10.63
N ASP A 142 3.16 22.77 -10.41
CA ASP A 142 2.71 23.43 -9.18
C ASP A 142 1.18 23.62 -9.16
#